data_1bcda792ace5f835fbe0f1ae80db4a5d
#
_entry.id   1bcda792ace5f835fbe0f1ae80db4a5d
#
_cell.length_a   1.000
_cell.length_b   1.000
_cell.length_c   1.000
_cell.angle_alpha   90.00
_cell.angle_beta   90.00
_cell.angle_gamma   90.00
#
_symmetry.space_group_name_H-M   'P 1'
#
loop_
_entity.id
_entity.type
_entity.pdbx_description
1 polymer ?
#
loop_
_entity_poly.entity_id
_entity_poly.type
_entity_poly.pdbx_seq_one_letter_code
_entity_poly.pdbx_strand_id
1 'polypeptide(L)'
;MDSETLILGGGLAGLAAAAALARAGRPVRVLEADSRVGGLTRTVVHDGFRFDLGGHRFFTDNARVSAFMHALLGDELLTVRRASQIRLRGRYIDYPLRPVNALLGLGPVAAARILGDYLLAPALRRSRNAPPVSLEDWVVRHFGRSC
;
A
#
# COMPACT_ATOMS: atom_id res chain seq x y z
N MET A 1 -19.11 12.71 -34.11
CA MET A 1 -19.74 11.78 -33.14
C MET A 1 -18.74 11.59 -32.01
N ASP A 2 -19.07 12.11 -30.83
CA ASP A 2 -18.20 11.86 -29.65
C ASP A 2 -18.36 10.41 -29.27
N SER A 3 -17.28 9.63 -29.42
CA SER A 3 -17.27 8.22 -29.06
C SER A 3 -17.38 8.09 -27.54
N GLU A 4 -18.36 7.31 -27.07
CA GLU A 4 -18.49 6.97 -25.64
C GLU A 4 -17.25 6.19 -25.18
N THR A 5 -16.66 6.60 -24.04
CA THR A 5 -15.56 5.87 -23.42
C THR A 5 -16.11 4.81 -22.49
N LEU A 6 -15.71 3.56 -22.68
CA LEU A 6 -16.09 2.45 -21.82
C LEU A 6 -14.97 2.16 -20.83
N ILE A 7 -15.31 2.14 -19.54
CA ILE A 7 -14.39 1.80 -18.44
C ILE A 7 -14.81 0.46 -17.85
N LEU A 8 -13.88 -0.49 -17.79
CA LEU A 8 -14.08 -1.80 -17.19
C LEU A 8 -13.57 -1.80 -15.77
N GLY A 9 -14.50 -1.94 -14.82
CA GLY A 9 -14.25 -1.96 -13.38
C GLY A 9 -14.59 -0.63 -12.68
N GLY A 10 -15.51 -0.71 -11.70
CA GLY A 10 -15.95 0.40 -10.85
C GLY A 10 -15.15 0.54 -9.56
N GLY A 11 -13.87 0.13 -9.55
CA GLY A 11 -12.95 0.41 -8.46
C GLY A 11 -12.51 1.87 -8.44
N LEU A 12 -11.66 2.26 -7.47
CA LEU A 12 -11.22 3.65 -7.28
C LEU A 12 -10.62 4.26 -8.56
N ALA A 13 -9.77 3.52 -9.26
CA ALA A 13 -9.14 3.98 -10.49
C ALA A 13 -10.17 4.22 -11.62
N GLY A 14 -11.10 3.28 -11.83
CA GLY A 14 -12.15 3.40 -12.84
C GLY A 14 -13.10 4.56 -12.55
N LEU A 15 -13.51 4.73 -11.30
CA LEU A 15 -14.38 5.82 -10.87
C LEU A 15 -13.68 7.19 -10.99
N ALA A 16 -12.39 7.28 -10.66
CA ALA A 16 -11.62 8.51 -10.82
C ALA A 16 -11.46 8.88 -12.30
N ALA A 17 -11.21 7.91 -13.18
CA ALA A 17 -11.14 8.12 -14.62
C ALA A 17 -12.50 8.57 -15.19
N ALA A 18 -13.60 7.91 -14.76
CA ALA A 18 -14.94 8.29 -15.14
C ALA A 18 -15.28 9.73 -14.72
N ALA A 19 -14.96 10.10 -13.49
CA ALA A 19 -15.18 11.45 -12.97
C ALA A 19 -14.38 12.49 -13.75
N ALA A 20 -13.13 12.19 -14.12
CA ALA A 20 -12.30 13.10 -14.92
C ALA A 20 -12.86 13.28 -16.34
N LEU A 21 -13.29 12.22 -16.99
CA LEU A 21 -13.90 12.28 -18.32
C LEU A 21 -15.24 13.02 -18.31
N ALA A 22 -16.10 12.74 -17.35
CA ALA A 22 -17.40 13.39 -17.21
C ALA A 22 -17.24 14.91 -16.96
N ARG A 23 -16.26 15.32 -16.12
CA ARG A 23 -15.94 16.75 -15.92
C ARG A 23 -15.42 17.43 -17.18
N ALA A 24 -14.78 16.67 -18.07
CA ALA A 24 -14.34 17.16 -19.39
C ALA A 24 -15.45 17.11 -20.44
N GLY A 25 -16.71 16.85 -20.06
CA GLY A 25 -17.85 16.77 -20.96
C GLY A 25 -17.85 15.56 -21.89
N ARG A 26 -17.02 14.54 -21.64
CA ARG A 26 -16.93 13.36 -22.49
C ARG A 26 -17.90 12.27 -22.03
N PRO A 27 -18.68 11.67 -22.94
CA PRO A 27 -19.55 10.53 -22.60
C PRO A 27 -18.73 9.36 -22.08
N VAL A 28 -19.13 8.83 -20.91
CA VAL A 28 -18.44 7.73 -20.26
C VAL A 28 -19.43 6.75 -19.66
N ARG A 29 -19.12 5.47 -19.77
CA ARG A 29 -19.87 4.38 -19.16
C ARG A 29 -18.91 3.49 -18.37
N VAL A 30 -19.29 3.16 -17.14
CA VAL A 30 -18.52 2.23 -16.28
C VAL A 30 -19.28 0.92 -16.22
N LEU A 31 -18.59 -0.18 -16.49
CA LEU A 31 -19.10 -1.54 -16.30
C LEU A 31 -18.43 -2.14 -15.07
N GLU A 32 -19.23 -2.55 -14.08
CA GLU A 32 -18.79 -3.23 -12.86
C GLU A 32 -19.39 -4.63 -12.82
N ALA A 33 -18.58 -5.62 -12.48
CA ALA A 33 -19.00 -7.01 -12.39
C ALA A 33 -19.77 -7.32 -11.10
N ASP A 34 -19.48 -6.56 -10.02
CA ASP A 34 -20.15 -6.70 -8.74
C ASP A 34 -21.42 -5.84 -8.68
N SER A 35 -22.30 -6.11 -7.73
CA SER A 35 -23.52 -5.32 -7.46
C SER A 35 -23.23 -3.94 -6.88
N ARG A 36 -21.99 -3.67 -6.45
CA ARG A 36 -21.55 -2.39 -5.84
C ARG A 36 -20.21 -1.95 -6.40
N VAL A 37 -20.08 -0.66 -6.64
CA VAL A 37 -18.82 -0.03 -7.00
C VAL A 37 -17.90 0.14 -5.77
N GLY A 38 -16.65 0.54 -6.00
CA GLY A 38 -15.64 0.80 -4.97
C GLY A 38 -14.52 -0.22 -4.95
N GLY A 39 -14.72 -1.41 -5.48
CA GLY A 39 -13.69 -2.46 -5.52
C GLY A 39 -13.16 -2.79 -4.11
N LEU A 40 -11.84 -2.79 -3.94
CA LEU A 40 -11.21 -3.06 -2.63
C LEU A 40 -11.43 -1.95 -1.60
N THR A 41 -11.81 -0.73 -2.00
CA THR A 41 -12.04 0.39 -1.09
C THR A 41 -13.49 0.48 -0.59
N ARG A 42 -14.33 -0.46 -0.98
CA ARG A 42 -15.72 -0.48 -0.52
C ARG A 42 -15.83 -0.86 0.95
N THR A 43 -16.76 -0.20 1.64
CA THR A 43 -17.14 -0.57 3.01
C THR A 43 -18.17 -1.70 2.97
N VAL A 44 -17.93 -2.75 3.74
CA VAL A 44 -18.88 -3.85 3.96
C VAL A 44 -19.78 -3.51 5.15
N VAL A 45 -21.06 -3.78 5.01
CA VAL A 45 -22.04 -3.62 6.10
C VAL A 45 -22.57 -4.99 6.47
N HIS A 46 -22.46 -5.37 7.75
CA HIS A 46 -22.96 -6.61 8.29
C HIS A 46 -23.54 -6.36 9.70
N ASP A 47 -24.78 -6.73 9.92
CA ASP A 47 -25.49 -6.56 11.20
C ASP A 47 -25.42 -5.13 11.77
N GLY A 48 -25.47 -4.10 10.91
CA GLY A 48 -25.37 -2.70 11.30
C GLY A 48 -23.93 -2.18 11.50
N PHE A 49 -22.93 -3.06 11.51
CA PHE A 49 -21.54 -2.69 11.58
C PHE A 49 -20.99 -2.37 10.19
N ARG A 50 -20.07 -1.39 10.14
CA ARG A 50 -19.38 -0.98 8.92
C ARG A 50 -17.89 -1.25 9.07
N PHE A 51 -17.29 -1.93 8.11
CA PHE A 51 -15.87 -2.22 8.07
C PHE A 51 -15.36 -2.30 6.64
N ASP A 52 -14.13 -1.91 6.46
CA ASP A 52 -13.45 -2.00 5.18
C ASP A 52 -12.77 -3.37 5.02
N LEU A 53 -12.56 -3.80 3.77
CA LEU A 53 -11.88 -5.06 3.44
C LEU A 53 -10.39 -5.06 3.81
N GLY A 54 -9.88 -3.95 4.30
CA GLY A 54 -8.50 -3.76 4.76
C GLY A 54 -8.31 -2.40 5.40
N GLY A 55 -7.14 -2.15 5.95
CA GLY A 55 -6.78 -0.84 6.52
C GLY A 55 -6.56 0.19 5.43
N HIS A 56 -7.61 0.87 5.01
CA HIS A 56 -7.53 1.92 4.00
C HIS A 56 -7.23 3.27 4.65
N ARG A 57 -6.05 3.81 4.34
CA ARG A 57 -5.69 5.18 4.67
C ARG A 57 -5.30 5.91 3.40
N PHE A 58 -5.85 7.08 3.23
CA PHE A 58 -5.38 7.96 2.18
C PHE A 58 -4.02 8.52 2.57
N PHE A 59 -3.03 8.32 1.71
CA PHE A 59 -1.70 8.91 1.82
C PHE A 59 -1.18 9.20 0.41
N THR A 60 -0.67 10.41 0.20
CA THR A 60 -0.08 10.80 -1.09
C THR A 60 0.91 11.95 -0.89
N ASP A 61 2.03 11.88 -1.63
CA ASP A 61 2.97 13.00 -1.78
C ASP A 61 2.64 13.85 -3.03
N ASN A 62 1.62 13.45 -3.79
CA ASN A 62 1.19 14.17 -4.98
C ASN A 62 0.19 15.27 -4.62
N ALA A 63 0.61 16.54 -4.74
CA ALA A 63 -0.21 17.70 -4.40
C ALA A 63 -1.53 17.76 -5.18
N ARG A 64 -1.56 17.32 -6.45
CA ARG A 64 -2.78 17.31 -7.28
C ARG A 64 -3.80 16.29 -6.76
N VAL A 65 -3.31 15.10 -6.35
CA VAL A 65 -4.17 14.05 -5.78
C VAL A 65 -4.68 14.49 -4.41
N SER A 66 -3.82 15.11 -3.59
CA SER A 66 -4.23 15.68 -2.30
C SER A 66 -5.32 16.73 -2.46
N ALA A 67 -5.13 17.70 -3.35
CA ALA A 67 -6.12 18.74 -3.64
C ALA A 67 -7.44 18.15 -4.14
N PHE A 68 -7.39 17.14 -5.01
CA PHE A 68 -8.58 16.44 -5.49
C PHE A 68 -9.36 15.78 -4.37
N MET A 69 -8.67 15.09 -3.45
CA MET A 69 -9.33 14.44 -2.31
C MET A 69 -9.93 15.43 -1.33
N HIS A 70 -9.25 16.54 -1.05
CA HIS A 70 -9.80 17.62 -0.22
C HIS A 70 -11.01 18.28 -0.87
N ALA A 71 -10.98 18.51 -2.19
CA ALA A 71 -12.12 19.05 -2.90
C ALA A 71 -13.33 18.09 -2.96
N LEU A 72 -13.06 16.77 -2.91
CA LEU A 72 -14.11 15.75 -2.98
C LEU A 72 -14.76 15.49 -1.60
N LEU A 73 -13.96 15.43 -0.55
CA LEU A 73 -14.40 14.97 0.77
C LEU A 73 -14.57 16.13 1.77
N GLY A 74 -13.89 17.26 1.56
CA GLY A 74 -13.97 18.41 2.47
C GLY A 74 -13.72 17.99 3.92
N ASP A 75 -14.68 18.32 4.79
CA ASP A 75 -14.62 18.05 6.23
C ASP A 75 -14.79 16.56 6.61
N GLU A 76 -15.20 15.72 5.66
CA GLU A 76 -15.26 14.26 5.87
C GLU A 76 -13.88 13.62 5.89
N LEU A 77 -12.84 14.32 5.37
CA LEU A 77 -11.48 13.84 5.38
C LEU A 77 -10.83 14.06 6.74
N LEU A 78 -10.89 13.04 7.60
CA LEU A 78 -10.34 13.11 8.94
C LEU A 78 -8.83 12.84 8.97
N THR A 79 -8.08 13.76 9.58
CA THR A 79 -6.65 13.53 9.85
C THR A 79 -6.48 12.81 11.18
N VAL A 80 -6.00 11.57 11.13
CA VAL A 80 -5.76 10.78 12.34
C VAL A 80 -4.28 10.47 12.50
N ARG A 81 -3.80 10.50 13.75
CA ARG A 81 -2.41 10.10 14.05
C ARG A 81 -2.24 8.62 13.76
N ARG A 82 -1.20 8.28 13.03
CA ARG A 82 -0.88 6.89 12.73
C ARG A 82 -0.35 6.20 13.99
N ALA A 83 -1.04 5.14 14.42
CA ALA A 83 -0.58 4.18 15.40
C ALA A 83 -0.67 2.79 14.75
N SER A 84 0.44 2.27 14.26
CA SER A 84 0.49 0.96 13.62
C SER A 84 1.63 0.16 14.20
N GLN A 85 1.38 -1.12 14.48
CA GLN A 85 2.37 -2.03 15.00
C GLN A 85 2.33 -3.35 14.21
N ILE A 86 3.48 -3.95 14.02
CA ILE A 86 3.60 -5.28 13.43
C ILE A 86 3.88 -6.27 14.57
N ARG A 87 3.11 -7.36 14.64
CA ARG A 87 3.41 -8.45 15.56
C ARG A 87 4.35 -9.43 14.90
N LEU A 88 5.59 -9.47 15.39
CA LEU A 88 6.62 -10.38 14.89
C LEU A 88 7.18 -11.21 16.05
N ARG A 89 7.16 -12.54 15.93
CA ARG A 89 7.65 -13.48 16.96
C ARG A 89 7.08 -13.22 18.37
N GLY A 90 5.77 -12.84 18.43
CA GLY A 90 5.09 -12.57 19.68
C GLY A 90 5.33 -11.18 20.29
N ARG A 91 6.14 -10.34 19.67
CA ARG A 91 6.42 -8.96 20.09
C ARG A 91 5.79 -7.94 19.13
N TYR A 92 5.39 -6.80 19.66
CA TYR A 92 4.89 -5.67 18.87
C TYR A 92 6.04 -4.72 18.55
N ILE A 93 6.19 -4.38 17.28
CA ILE A 93 7.20 -3.46 16.75
C ILE A 93 6.46 -2.32 16.06
N ASP A 94 6.83 -1.08 16.34
CA ASP A 94 6.18 0.08 15.74
C ASP A 94 6.43 0.14 14.23
N TYR A 95 5.39 0.53 13.50
CA TYR A 95 5.46 0.73 12.06
C TYR A 95 5.20 2.21 11.70
N PRO A 96 5.99 2.84 10.84
CA PRO A 96 7.10 2.31 10.04
C PRO A 96 8.30 1.88 10.88
N LEU A 97 8.95 0.82 10.43
CA LEU A 97 10.09 0.22 11.13
C LEU A 97 11.21 1.26 11.28
N ARG A 98 11.54 1.59 12.52
CA ARG A 98 12.74 2.33 12.84
C ARG A 98 13.85 1.33 13.13
N PRO A 99 15.05 1.45 12.53
CA PRO A 99 16.11 0.44 12.66
C PRO A 99 16.41 0.05 14.10
N VAL A 100 16.54 1.05 14.99
CA VAL A 100 16.83 0.81 16.42
C VAL A 100 15.68 0.07 17.11
N ASN A 101 14.42 0.49 16.87
CA ASN A 101 13.24 -0.14 17.46
C ASN A 101 13.07 -1.59 16.96
N ALA A 102 13.28 -1.82 15.66
CA ALA A 102 13.23 -3.15 15.07
C ALA A 102 14.31 -4.08 15.68
N LEU A 103 15.56 -3.61 15.81
CA LEU A 103 16.66 -4.38 16.38
C LEU A 103 16.41 -4.73 17.87
N LEU A 104 15.94 -3.76 18.66
CA LEU A 104 15.60 -3.97 20.07
C LEU A 104 14.40 -4.91 20.22
N GLY A 105 13.38 -4.78 19.36
CA GLY A 105 12.20 -5.62 19.34
C GLY A 105 12.49 -7.09 19.00
N LEU A 106 13.45 -7.35 18.12
CA LEU A 106 13.84 -8.70 17.70
C LEU A 106 14.74 -9.42 18.72
N GLY A 107 15.37 -8.69 19.63
CA GLY A 107 16.30 -9.21 20.63
C GLY A 107 17.76 -9.30 20.12
N PRO A 108 18.74 -9.38 21.05
CA PRO A 108 20.16 -9.18 20.71
C PRO A 108 20.72 -10.21 19.73
N VAL A 109 20.29 -11.47 19.85
CA VAL A 109 20.80 -12.55 18.97
C VAL A 109 20.31 -12.37 17.53
N ALA A 110 19.02 -12.05 17.35
CA ALA A 110 18.47 -11.80 16.01
C ALA A 110 19.05 -10.52 15.41
N ALA A 111 19.19 -9.47 16.21
CA ALA A 111 19.82 -8.22 15.81
C ALA A 111 21.26 -8.43 15.33
N ALA A 112 22.07 -9.18 16.07
CA ALA A 112 23.46 -9.49 15.69
C ALA A 112 23.52 -10.29 14.38
N ARG A 113 22.64 -11.27 14.18
CA ARG A 113 22.56 -12.02 12.92
C ARG A 113 22.21 -11.15 11.74
N ILE A 114 21.17 -10.31 11.86
CA ILE A 114 20.74 -9.38 10.79
C ILE A 114 21.88 -8.41 10.45
N LEU A 115 22.55 -7.87 11.47
CA LEU A 115 23.67 -6.95 11.26
C LEU A 115 24.85 -7.66 10.57
N GLY A 116 25.18 -8.88 10.99
CA GLY A 116 26.21 -9.69 10.36
C GLY A 116 25.89 -9.99 8.90
N ASP A 117 24.68 -10.44 8.61
CA ASP A 117 24.23 -10.69 7.23
C ASP A 117 24.26 -9.44 6.37
N TYR A 118 23.83 -8.30 6.92
CA TYR A 118 23.87 -7.02 6.21
C TYR A 118 25.30 -6.58 5.86
N LEU A 119 26.22 -6.73 6.80
CA LEU A 119 27.64 -6.39 6.58
C LEU A 119 28.32 -7.34 5.58
N LEU A 120 27.90 -8.61 5.53
CA LEU A 120 28.43 -9.61 4.61
C LEU A 120 27.73 -9.59 3.24
N ALA A 121 26.54 -8.99 3.13
CA ALA A 121 25.76 -8.92 1.89
C ALA A 121 26.55 -8.37 0.68
N PRO A 122 27.41 -7.34 0.79
CA PRO A 122 28.22 -6.85 -0.33
C PRO A 122 29.20 -7.88 -0.87
N ALA A 123 29.79 -8.72 -0.01
CA ALA A 123 30.71 -9.78 -0.41
C ALA A 123 29.95 -10.91 -1.15
N LEU A 124 28.75 -11.24 -0.67
CA LEU A 124 27.88 -12.25 -1.29
C LEU A 124 27.28 -11.76 -2.63
N ARG A 125 27.09 -10.45 -2.80
CA ARG A 125 26.65 -9.86 -4.08
C ARG A 125 27.62 -10.11 -5.22
N ARG A 126 28.93 -10.01 -4.96
CA ARG A 126 29.97 -10.24 -5.97
C ARG A 126 29.99 -11.66 -6.49
N SER A 127 29.52 -12.63 -5.71
CA SER A 127 29.51 -14.06 -6.09
C SER A 127 28.26 -14.50 -6.90
N ARG A 128 27.21 -13.66 -6.97
CA ARG A 128 25.95 -14.00 -7.66
C ARG A 128 25.74 -13.11 -8.87
N ASN A 129 26.13 -13.58 -10.05
CA ASN A 129 26.04 -12.83 -11.31
C ASN A 129 24.64 -12.76 -11.93
N ALA A 130 23.67 -13.58 -11.47
CA ALA A 130 22.32 -13.58 -12.01
C ALA A 130 21.45 -12.47 -11.41
N PRO A 131 20.61 -11.77 -12.19
CA PRO A 131 19.67 -10.80 -11.67
C PRO A 131 18.63 -11.49 -10.77
N PRO A 132 18.11 -10.80 -9.72
CA PRO A 132 17.07 -11.36 -8.85
C PRO A 132 15.77 -11.55 -9.66
N VAL A 133 15.15 -12.72 -9.56
CA VAL A 133 13.90 -13.07 -10.26
C VAL A 133 12.68 -12.88 -9.34
N SER A 134 12.87 -13.04 -8.04
CA SER A 134 11.81 -12.88 -7.04
C SER A 134 12.12 -11.75 -6.05
N LEU A 135 11.09 -11.32 -5.30
CA LEU A 135 11.26 -10.39 -4.19
C LEU A 135 12.18 -10.98 -3.11
N GLU A 136 12.07 -12.28 -2.84
CA GLU A 136 12.93 -12.98 -1.90
C GLU A 136 14.40 -12.90 -2.34
N ASP A 137 14.71 -13.22 -3.60
CA ASP A 137 16.07 -13.10 -4.14
C ASP A 137 16.61 -11.67 -4.00
N TRP A 138 15.76 -10.69 -4.25
CA TRP A 138 16.13 -9.29 -4.10
C TRP A 138 16.43 -8.93 -2.65
N VAL A 139 15.57 -9.32 -1.69
CA VAL A 139 15.74 -9.07 -0.26
C VAL A 139 16.99 -9.79 0.26
N VAL A 140 17.14 -11.08 -0.03
CA VAL A 140 18.31 -11.87 0.39
C VAL A 140 19.61 -11.30 -0.17
N ARG A 141 19.58 -10.80 -1.40
CA ARG A 141 20.74 -10.21 -2.05
C ARG A 141 21.15 -8.85 -1.42
N HIS A 142 20.17 -8.08 -0.91
CA HIS A 142 20.43 -6.74 -0.39
C HIS A 142 20.64 -6.70 1.12
N PHE A 143 19.98 -7.57 1.84
CA PHE A 143 19.92 -7.52 3.30
C PHE A 143 20.38 -8.83 3.99
N GLY A 144 20.62 -9.91 3.24
CA GLY A 144 20.95 -11.20 3.78
C GLY A 144 19.74 -12.09 4.07
N ARG A 145 20.01 -13.35 4.52
CA ARG A 145 18.95 -14.35 4.73
C ARG A 145 18.19 -14.19 6.05
N SER A 146 18.69 -13.41 6.97
CA SER A 146 18.09 -13.23 8.31
C SER A 146 17.06 -12.09 8.38
N CYS A 147 16.89 -11.37 7.28
CA CYS A 147 15.90 -10.27 7.14
C CYS A 147 14.51 -10.74 6.78
#